data_31ff90c7385a26fb9d913c4bb46d14db
#
_entry.id   31ff90c7385a26fb9d913c4bb46d14db
#
_cell.length_a   1.000
_cell.length_b   1.000
_cell.length_c   1.000
_cell.angle_alpha   90.00
_cell.angle_beta   90.00
_cell.angle_gamma   90.00
#
_symmetry.space_group_name_H-M   'P 1'
#
loop_
_entity.id
_entity.type
_entity.pdbx_description
1 polymer ?
#
loop_
_entity_poly.entity_id
_entity_poly.type
_entity_poly.pdbx_seq_one_letter_code
_entity_poly.pdbx_strand_id
1 'polypeptide(L)'
;AFNERAVDLHAEIEVKIDNVDKDGQPIRHMIKTTVGRVILNQFTPKNYPYINTLITKKALRDIIGDVFKRCGVDVTAKFLDDIKDLGYRKAFEGGLSFNLGDVIVPENKQDLLQEGYDQVEEVMANYNMGFITNNERYNQIIDIWTHVNANLTATLMKQLAADDQGFNSIYMMLDSGARGSREQIRQLGGMRGLMAKPQKSGATGGQIIENPILANFKEGLSVLEYFISTHGARKGLADTALKTADAGYLTRRLVDVANDITITEEDCGTLRGITISAIKNNEEIVSSLSERILGRVSVHDIYHPEVRHNLREKLFRVHLGIRRSSGRWSSDAQHAAEVSPVQDSEENSSLETE
;
A
#
# COMPACT_ATOMS: atom_id res chain seq x y z
N ALA A 1 18.46 20.20 -25.42
CA ALA A 1 18.56 18.87 -26.01
C ALA A 1 17.24 18.10 -25.89
N PHE A 2 16.68 17.98 -24.68
CA PHE A 2 15.40 17.28 -24.50
C PHE A 2 14.24 17.96 -25.24
N ASN A 3 14.10 19.27 -25.14
CA ASN A 3 13.05 20.02 -25.87
C ASN A 3 13.17 19.91 -27.40
N GLU A 4 14.39 19.74 -27.89
CA GLU A 4 14.71 19.50 -29.31
C GLU A 4 14.63 18.02 -29.70
N ARG A 5 14.16 17.16 -28.78
CA ARG A 5 14.06 15.69 -28.96
C ARG A 5 15.37 15.01 -29.37
N ALA A 6 16.52 15.62 -29.04
CA ALA A 6 17.84 15.06 -29.30
C ALA A 6 18.24 14.03 -28.22
N VAL A 7 17.58 14.03 -27.06
CA VAL A 7 17.85 13.14 -25.93
C VAL A 7 16.52 12.68 -25.35
N ASP A 8 16.41 11.39 -25.07
CA ASP A 8 15.22 10.78 -24.50
C ASP A 8 15.16 10.94 -22.97
N LEU A 9 13.95 10.72 -22.39
CA LEU A 9 13.73 10.79 -20.93
C LEU A 9 14.59 9.79 -20.13
N HIS A 10 14.89 8.64 -20.72
CA HIS A 10 15.63 7.56 -20.11
C HIS A 10 17.13 7.61 -20.33
N ALA A 11 17.61 8.56 -21.15
CA ALA A 11 19.02 8.70 -21.44
C ALA A 11 19.81 9.02 -20.16
N GLU A 12 20.88 8.27 -19.93
CA GLU A 12 21.83 8.52 -18.85
C GLU A 12 22.69 9.73 -19.18
N ILE A 13 22.74 10.66 -18.27
CA ILE A 13 23.48 11.92 -18.37
C ILE A 13 24.27 12.20 -17.09
N GLU A 14 25.36 12.92 -17.22
CA GLU A 14 26.07 13.48 -16.08
C GLU A 14 25.71 14.95 -15.92
N VAL A 15 25.17 15.30 -14.76
CA VAL A 15 24.71 16.66 -14.47
C VAL A 15 25.40 17.17 -13.21
N LYS A 16 25.85 18.43 -13.27
CA LYS A 16 26.32 19.14 -12.09
C LYS A 16 25.11 19.66 -11.32
N ILE A 17 24.96 19.24 -10.09
CA ILE A 17 23.83 19.57 -9.23
C ILE A 17 24.34 20.37 -8.04
N ASP A 18 23.64 21.46 -7.75
CA ASP A 18 23.72 22.16 -6.48
C ASP A 18 22.69 21.47 -5.56
N ASN A 19 23.16 20.59 -4.68
CA ASN A 19 22.33 19.82 -3.77
C ASN A 19 22.52 20.32 -2.33
N VAL A 20 21.56 19.99 -1.48
CA VAL A 20 21.63 20.23 -0.05
C VAL A 20 21.78 18.88 0.64
N ASP A 21 22.79 18.71 1.47
CA ASP A 21 22.98 17.48 2.24
C ASP A 21 21.88 17.33 3.30
N LYS A 22 21.82 16.16 3.92
CA LYS A 22 20.90 15.89 5.05
C LYS A 22 21.02 16.94 6.17
N ASP A 23 22.19 17.55 6.29
CA ASP A 23 22.54 18.59 7.28
C ASP A 23 22.35 20.03 6.76
N GLY A 24 21.78 20.22 5.57
CA GLY A 24 21.47 21.54 5.02
C GLY A 24 22.64 22.25 4.34
N GLN A 25 23.79 21.60 4.14
CA GLN A 25 24.98 22.22 3.50
C GLN A 25 24.91 22.09 1.97
N PRO A 26 25.21 23.13 1.21
CA PRO A 26 25.24 23.09 -0.25
C PRO A 26 26.40 22.25 -0.77
N ILE A 27 26.10 21.15 -1.43
CA ILE A 27 27.12 20.30 -2.08
C ILE A 27 27.00 20.43 -3.59
N ARG A 28 28.15 20.73 -4.24
CA ARG A 28 28.27 20.71 -5.70
C ARG A 28 29.02 19.48 -6.14
N HIS A 29 28.35 18.56 -6.80
CA HIS A 29 29.00 17.37 -7.36
C HIS A 29 28.38 16.95 -8.68
N MET A 30 29.13 16.16 -9.46
CA MET A 30 28.65 15.56 -10.68
C MET A 30 27.92 14.26 -10.31
N ILE A 31 26.68 14.10 -10.77
CA ILE A 31 25.88 12.89 -10.54
C ILE A 31 25.49 12.28 -11.87
N LYS A 32 25.63 10.96 -11.97
CA LYS A 32 25.02 10.18 -13.04
C LYS A 32 23.52 10.02 -12.75
N THR A 33 22.70 10.45 -13.68
CA THR A 33 21.24 10.46 -13.53
C THR A 33 20.58 10.35 -14.90
N THR A 34 19.26 10.36 -14.95
CA THR A 34 18.51 10.39 -16.20
C THR A 34 17.83 11.73 -16.40
N VAL A 35 17.52 12.07 -17.67
CA VAL A 35 16.80 13.29 -18.02
C VAL A 35 15.48 13.41 -17.27
N GLY A 36 14.73 12.30 -17.15
CA GLY A 36 13.46 12.29 -16.43
C GLY A 36 13.60 12.66 -14.95
N ARG A 37 14.66 12.18 -14.28
CA ARG A 37 14.93 12.53 -12.86
C ARG A 37 15.33 14.00 -12.71
N VAL A 38 16.06 14.56 -13.66
CA VAL A 38 16.38 16.01 -13.65
C VAL A 38 15.09 16.82 -13.78
N ILE A 39 14.20 16.47 -14.69
CA ILE A 39 12.91 17.15 -14.87
C ILE A 39 12.07 17.08 -13.59
N LEU A 40 12.00 15.89 -12.95
CA LEU A 40 11.27 15.75 -11.70
C LEU A 40 11.84 16.64 -10.59
N ASN A 41 13.17 16.67 -10.45
CA ASN A 41 13.82 17.47 -9.42
C ASN A 41 13.72 18.99 -9.64
N GLN A 42 13.29 19.46 -10.80
CA GLN A 42 12.96 20.87 -11.00
C GLN A 42 11.73 21.34 -10.20
N PHE A 43 10.85 20.39 -9.86
CA PHE A 43 9.63 20.65 -9.11
C PHE A 43 9.80 20.37 -7.61
N THR A 44 10.91 19.75 -7.20
CA THR A 44 11.21 19.54 -5.77
C THR A 44 11.56 20.86 -5.09
N PRO A 45 11.16 21.05 -3.83
CA PRO A 45 11.55 22.24 -3.06
C PRO A 45 13.07 22.39 -2.95
N LYS A 46 13.56 23.61 -2.99
CA LYS A 46 15.00 23.92 -2.95
C LYS A 46 15.74 23.37 -1.72
N ASN A 47 15.01 23.16 -0.61
CA ASN A 47 15.56 22.64 0.64
C ASN A 47 15.46 21.11 0.75
N TYR A 48 15.11 20.43 -0.34
CA TYR A 48 14.99 18.98 -0.36
C TYR A 48 16.18 18.36 -1.14
N PRO A 49 16.74 17.24 -0.65
CA PRO A 49 17.86 16.58 -1.34
C PRO A 49 17.44 16.05 -2.72
N TYR A 50 18.40 15.98 -3.64
CA TYR A 50 18.14 15.50 -5.00
C TYR A 50 17.72 14.03 -5.02
N ILE A 51 16.60 13.75 -5.67
CA ILE A 51 16.03 12.42 -5.78
C ILE A 51 16.63 11.71 -7.00
N ASN A 52 17.46 10.68 -6.78
CA ASN A 52 18.09 9.88 -7.84
C ASN A 52 17.65 8.41 -7.83
N THR A 53 16.54 8.09 -7.19
CA THR A 53 15.99 6.73 -7.12
C THR A 53 14.78 6.58 -8.03
N LEU A 54 14.41 5.33 -8.34
CA LEU A 54 13.14 5.04 -8.99
C LEU A 54 11.99 5.34 -8.03
N ILE A 55 11.05 6.17 -8.47
CA ILE A 55 9.92 6.57 -7.63
C ILE A 55 8.75 5.64 -7.85
N THR A 56 8.54 4.75 -6.87
CA THR A 56 7.34 3.94 -6.75
C THR A 56 6.28 4.69 -5.94
N LYS A 57 5.04 4.17 -5.91
CA LYS A 57 3.95 4.74 -5.09
C LYS A 57 4.32 4.86 -3.61
N LYS A 58 5.05 3.88 -3.05
CA LYS A 58 5.54 3.92 -1.66
C LYS A 58 6.58 5.01 -1.49
N ALA A 59 7.60 5.04 -2.36
CA ALA A 59 8.66 6.04 -2.31
C ALA A 59 8.12 7.47 -2.44
N LEU A 60 7.14 7.70 -3.33
CA LEU A 60 6.49 9.00 -3.46
C LEU A 60 5.77 9.42 -2.19
N ARG A 61 5.07 8.51 -1.52
CA ARG A 61 4.40 8.78 -0.24
C ARG A 61 5.42 9.19 0.83
N ASP A 62 6.54 8.50 0.92
CA ASP A 62 7.60 8.78 1.89
C ASP A 62 8.25 10.14 1.61
N ILE A 63 8.50 10.46 0.33
CA ILE A 63 8.99 11.78 -0.11
C ILE A 63 8.01 12.90 0.27
N ILE A 64 6.72 12.71 0.03
CA ILE A 64 5.68 13.69 0.40
C ILE A 64 5.67 13.93 1.90
N GLY A 65 5.74 12.85 2.71
CA GLY A 65 5.82 12.94 4.16
C GLY A 65 7.07 13.70 4.64
N ASP A 66 8.20 13.46 4.01
CA ASP A 66 9.47 14.14 4.31
C ASP A 66 9.43 15.62 3.91
N VAL A 67 8.91 15.93 2.73
CA VAL A 67 8.72 17.33 2.29
C VAL A 67 7.79 18.08 3.23
N PHE A 68 6.71 17.45 3.67
CA PHE A 68 5.79 18.04 4.64
C PHE A 68 6.47 18.37 5.97
N LYS A 69 7.28 17.45 6.49
CA LYS A 69 8.02 17.64 7.75
C LYS A 69 9.07 18.75 7.66
N ARG A 70 9.76 18.86 6.51
CA ARG A 70 10.89 19.82 6.32
C ARG A 70 10.44 21.19 5.85
N CYS A 71 9.50 21.24 4.93
CA CYS A 71 9.15 22.48 4.20
C CYS A 71 7.83 23.10 4.63
N GLY A 72 6.98 22.37 5.39
CA GLY A 72 5.67 22.83 5.85
C GLY A 72 4.54 22.66 4.82
N VAL A 73 3.33 23.07 5.21
CA VAL A 73 2.07 22.79 4.47
C VAL A 73 2.04 23.46 3.09
N ASP A 74 2.33 24.76 3.04
CA ASP A 74 2.17 25.56 1.82
C ASP A 74 3.08 25.09 0.68
N VAL A 75 4.36 24.80 1.01
CA VAL A 75 5.33 24.29 0.05
C VAL A 75 4.96 22.89 -0.42
N THR A 76 4.46 22.06 0.49
CA THR A 76 4.02 20.70 0.14
C THR A 76 2.81 20.72 -0.76
N ALA A 77 1.84 21.61 -0.53
CA ALA A 77 0.67 21.75 -1.39
C ALA A 77 1.08 22.11 -2.83
N LYS A 78 1.97 23.10 -2.98
CA LYS A 78 2.52 23.46 -4.30
C LYS A 78 3.28 22.31 -4.95
N PHE A 79 4.10 21.61 -4.19
CA PHE A 79 4.84 20.43 -4.67
C PHE A 79 3.92 19.33 -5.20
N LEU A 80 2.80 19.07 -4.51
CA LEU A 80 1.79 18.10 -4.94
C LEU A 80 1.10 18.51 -6.25
N ASP A 81 0.76 19.79 -6.39
CA ASP A 81 0.17 20.32 -7.62
C ASP A 81 1.15 20.23 -8.78
N ASP A 82 2.40 20.63 -8.57
CA ASP A 82 3.45 20.57 -9.60
C ASP A 82 3.72 19.13 -10.06
N ILE A 83 3.77 18.15 -9.15
CA ILE A 83 3.93 16.71 -9.49
C ILE A 83 2.70 16.19 -10.24
N LYS A 84 1.50 16.53 -9.81
CA LYS A 84 0.26 16.14 -10.47
C LYS A 84 0.27 16.63 -11.92
N ASP A 85 0.56 17.89 -12.14
CA ASP A 85 0.56 18.52 -13.47
C ASP A 85 1.69 17.93 -14.35
N LEU A 86 2.88 17.70 -13.78
CA LEU A 86 3.97 16.99 -14.46
C LEU A 86 3.54 15.58 -14.88
N GLY A 87 2.92 14.83 -13.98
CA GLY A 87 2.47 13.46 -14.23
C GLY A 87 1.45 13.40 -15.36
N TYR A 88 0.42 14.25 -15.35
CA TYR A 88 -0.57 14.32 -16.42
C TYR A 88 0.04 14.72 -17.76
N ARG A 89 0.92 15.72 -17.75
CA ARG A 89 1.61 16.18 -18.96
C ARG A 89 2.45 15.08 -19.59
N LYS A 90 3.25 14.38 -18.77
CA LYS A 90 4.13 13.31 -19.26
C LYS A 90 3.36 12.06 -19.67
N ALA A 91 2.27 11.72 -19.00
CA ALA A 91 1.38 10.64 -19.44
C ALA A 91 0.72 10.97 -20.81
N PHE A 92 0.31 12.21 -21.02
CA PHE A 92 -0.23 12.66 -22.30
C PHE A 92 0.84 12.66 -23.40
N GLU A 93 2.02 13.25 -23.15
CA GLU A 93 3.13 13.29 -24.12
C GLU A 93 3.63 11.87 -24.48
N GLY A 94 3.67 10.96 -23.50
CA GLY A 94 4.08 9.56 -23.69
C GLY A 94 3.03 8.72 -24.43
N GLY A 95 1.79 9.18 -24.55
CA GLY A 95 0.73 8.45 -25.25
C GLY A 95 0.46 7.08 -24.66
N LEU A 96 0.47 6.96 -23.31
CA LEU A 96 0.32 5.68 -22.60
C LEU A 96 -1.05 5.07 -22.87
N SER A 97 -1.09 4.16 -23.82
CA SER A 97 -2.24 3.33 -24.15
C SER A 97 -1.86 1.87 -24.08
N PHE A 98 -2.83 0.99 -23.99
CA PHE A 98 -2.62 -0.45 -24.03
C PHE A 98 -3.67 -1.12 -24.91
N ASN A 99 -3.28 -2.24 -25.46
CA ASN A 99 -4.15 -3.08 -26.26
C ASN A 99 -4.08 -4.54 -25.75
N LEU A 100 -4.91 -5.40 -26.31
CA LEU A 100 -4.92 -6.80 -25.92
C LEU A 100 -3.59 -7.54 -26.32
N GLY A 101 -2.86 -7.00 -27.28
CA GLY A 101 -1.55 -7.51 -27.69
C GLY A 101 -0.50 -7.36 -26.60
N ASP A 102 -0.54 -6.29 -25.83
CA ASP A 102 0.42 -5.97 -24.78
C ASP A 102 0.30 -6.93 -23.57
N VAL A 103 -0.79 -7.68 -23.47
CA VAL A 103 -0.92 -8.77 -22.52
C VAL A 103 -0.14 -9.97 -23.01
N ILE A 104 0.94 -10.34 -22.34
CA ILE A 104 1.75 -11.50 -22.69
C ILE A 104 1.11 -12.75 -22.10
N VAL A 105 1.13 -13.84 -22.87
CA VAL A 105 0.83 -15.19 -22.37
C VAL A 105 2.14 -15.95 -22.33
N PRO A 106 2.56 -16.51 -21.18
CA PRO A 106 3.81 -17.25 -21.07
C PRO A 106 3.85 -18.45 -22.03
N GLU A 107 4.95 -18.60 -22.77
CA GLU A 107 5.13 -19.70 -23.70
C GLU A 107 5.12 -21.07 -23.00
N ASN A 108 5.68 -21.13 -21.79
CA ASN A 108 5.74 -22.34 -20.97
C ASN A 108 4.43 -22.60 -20.17
N LYS A 109 3.34 -21.90 -20.48
CA LYS A 109 2.04 -22.12 -19.81
C LYS A 109 1.58 -23.57 -19.92
N GLN A 110 1.68 -24.16 -21.11
CA GLN A 110 1.22 -25.54 -21.36
C GLN A 110 2.02 -26.56 -20.55
N ASP A 111 3.33 -26.37 -20.44
CA ASP A 111 4.21 -27.27 -19.69
C ASP A 111 3.86 -27.26 -18.19
N LEU A 112 3.66 -26.05 -17.63
CA LEU A 112 3.25 -25.89 -16.23
C LEU A 112 1.85 -26.48 -15.94
N LEU A 113 0.94 -26.39 -16.90
CA LEU A 113 -0.38 -26.99 -16.77
C LEU A 113 -0.31 -28.52 -16.84
N GLN A 114 0.54 -29.08 -17.73
CA GLN A 114 0.74 -30.51 -17.84
C GLN A 114 1.34 -31.09 -16.56
N GLU A 115 2.35 -30.45 -16.00
CA GLU A 115 2.91 -30.84 -14.70
C GLU A 115 1.83 -30.86 -13.60
N GLY A 116 0.94 -29.87 -13.60
CA GLY A 116 -0.19 -29.85 -12.69
C GLY A 116 -1.16 -31.02 -12.89
N TYR A 117 -1.45 -31.40 -14.14
CA TYR A 117 -2.29 -32.55 -14.43
C TYR A 117 -1.64 -33.86 -14.00
N ASP A 118 -0.35 -34.04 -14.24
CA ASP A 118 0.37 -35.25 -13.84
C ASP A 118 0.34 -35.45 -12.32
N GLN A 119 0.52 -34.36 -11.54
CA GLN A 119 0.38 -34.39 -10.09
C GLN A 119 -1.06 -34.72 -9.63
N VAL A 120 -2.07 -34.19 -10.31
CA VAL A 120 -3.48 -34.51 -10.02
C VAL A 120 -3.79 -35.98 -10.31
N GLU A 121 -3.24 -36.56 -11.38
CA GLU A 121 -3.41 -37.99 -11.70
C GLU A 121 -2.79 -38.88 -10.63
N GLU A 122 -1.62 -38.51 -10.08
CA GLU A 122 -0.98 -39.22 -8.97
C GLU A 122 -1.89 -39.20 -7.71
N VAL A 123 -2.44 -38.04 -7.36
CA VAL A 123 -3.38 -37.91 -6.23
C VAL A 123 -4.63 -38.76 -6.45
N MET A 124 -5.16 -38.79 -7.68
CA MET A 124 -6.32 -39.61 -8.03
C MET A 124 -5.99 -41.10 -7.98
N ALA A 125 -4.80 -41.52 -8.37
CA ALA A 125 -4.34 -42.89 -8.25
C ALA A 125 -4.25 -43.32 -6.77
N ASN A 126 -3.66 -42.49 -5.92
CA ASN A 126 -3.59 -42.71 -4.47
C ASN A 126 -4.97 -42.82 -3.81
N TYR A 127 -5.92 -42.00 -4.24
CA TYR A 127 -7.32 -42.09 -3.78
C TYR A 127 -7.99 -43.41 -4.22
N ASN A 128 -7.81 -43.79 -5.48
CA ASN A 128 -8.38 -45.03 -6.01
C ASN A 128 -7.79 -46.30 -5.34
N MET A 129 -6.53 -46.25 -4.90
CA MET A 129 -5.89 -47.29 -4.12
C MET A 129 -6.32 -47.30 -2.64
N GLY A 130 -7.07 -46.29 -2.19
CA GLY A 130 -7.57 -46.17 -0.82
C GLY A 130 -6.55 -45.62 0.20
N PHE A 131 -5.44 -45.05 -0.25
CA PHE A 131 -4.42 -44.48 0.65
C PHE A 131 -4.82 -43.16 1.27
N ILE A 132 -5.66 -42.39 0.60
CA ILE A 132 -6.14 -41.08 1.06
C ILE A 132 -7.66 -40.98 1.07
N THR A 133 -8.16 -40.14 1.95
CA THR A 133 -9.60 -39.85 2.07
C THR A 133 -10.07 -38.87 0.98
N ASN A 134 -11.37 -38.81 0.74
CA ASN A 134 -11.93 -37.86 -0.24
C ASN A 134 -11.64 -36.39 0.14
N ASN A 135 -11.61 -36.07 1.44
CA ASN A 135 -11.28 -34.70 1.87
C ASN A 135 -9.80 -34.36 1.62
N GLU A 136 -8.89 -35.31 1.86
CA GLU A 136 -7.47 -35.13 1.56
C GLU A 136 -7.24 -34.98 0.06
N ARG A 137 -7.84 -35.86 -0.76
CA ARG A 137 -7.81 -35.73 -2.20
C ARG A 137 -8.24 -34.31 -2.65
N TYR A 138 -9.38 -33.86 -2.17
CA TYR A 138 -9.91 -32.52 -2.49
C TYR A 138 -8.94 -31.41 -2.12
N ASN A 139 -8.38 -31.46 -0.91
CA ASN A 139 -7.43 -30.44 -0.47
C ASN A 139 -6.14 -30.47 -1.28
N GLN A 140 -5.58 -31.66 -1.55
CA GLN A 140 -4.36 -31.82 -2.34
C GLN A 140 -4.55 -31.28 -3.78
N ILE A 141 -5.67 -31.54 -4.42
CA ILE A 141 -5.97 -31.00 -5.75
C ILE A 141 -6.02 -29.47 -5.75
N ILE A 142 -6.67 -28.87 -4.74
CA ILE A 142 -6.73 -27.41 -4.61
C ILE A 142 -5.34 -26.83 -4.39
N ASP A 143 -4.52 -27.47 -3.56
CA ASP A 143 -3.14 -27.02 -3.30
C ASP A 143 -2.27 -27.09 -4.55
N ILE A 144 -2.35 -28.17 -5.33
CA ILE A 144 -1.66 -28.31 -6.61
C ILE A 144 -2.01 -27.14 -7.54
N TRP A 145 -3.31 -26.92 -7.78
CA TRP A 145 -3.74 -25.83 -8.66
C TRP A 145 -3.40 -24.44 -8.14
N THR A 146 -3.37 -24.26 -6.84
CA THR A 146 -2.92 -23.00 -6.22
C THR A 146 -1.43 -22.76 -6.48
N HIS A 147 -0.59 -23.80 -6.34
CA HIS A 147 0.84 -23.71 -6.64
C HIS A 147 1.13 -23.46 -8.12
N VAL A 148 0.47 -24.22 -9.02
CA VAL A 148 0.59 -24.00 -10.47
C VAL A 148 0.22 -22.57 -10.84
N ASN A 149 -0.88 -22.04 -10.28
CA ASN A 149 -1.33 -20.69 -10.50
C ASN A 149 -0.32 -19.65 -9.98
N ALA A 150 0.27 -19.87 -8.81
CA ALA A 150 1.31 -18.99 -8.26
C ALA A 150 2.59 -18.99 -9.12
N ASN A 151 3.04 -20.15 -9.57
CA ASN A 151 4.21 -20.30 -10.44
C ASN A 151 3.99 -19.64 -11.81
N LEU A 152 2.83 -19.86 -12.41
CA LEU A 152 2.43 -19.22 -13.67
C LEU A 152 2.39 -17.69 -13.53
N THR A 153 1.85 -17.20 -12.42
CA THR A 153 1.80 -15.76 -12.12
C THR A 153 3.20 -15.18 -11.97
N ALA A 154 4.10 -15.86 -11.26
CA ALA A 154 5.48 -15.42 -11.08
C ALA A 154 6.23 -15.36 -12.42
N THR A 155 6.04 -16.36 -13.27
CA THR A 155 6.63 -16.42 -14.63
C THR A 155 6.07 -15.29 -15.50
N LEU A 156 4.75 -15.11 -15.52
CA LEU A 156 4.08 -14.03 -16.24
C LEU A 156 4.62 -12.66 -15.84
N MET A 157 4.76 -12.41 -14.54
CA MET A 157 5.27 -11.13 -14.05
C MET A 157 6.72 -10.88 -14.44
N LYS A 158 7.57 -11.93 -14.45
CA LYS A 158 8.96 -11.80 -14.90
C LYS A 158 9.04 -11.49 -16.39
N GLN A 159 8.25 -12.17 -17.21
CA GLN A 159 8.21 -11.94 -18.65
C GLN A 159 7.69 -10.54 -18.98
N LEU A 160 6.62 -10.11 -18.31
CA LEU A 160 6.04 -8.78 -18.47
C LEU A 160 7.02 -7.66 -18.06
N ALA A 161 7.82 -7.89 -17.00
CA ALA A 161 8.85 -6.95 -16.55
C ALA A 161 10.05 -6.87 -17.51
N ALA A 162 10.31 -7.94 -18.27
CA ALA A 162 11.40 -7.97 -19.25
C ALA A 162 10.96 -7.52 -20.65
N ASP A 163 9.66 -7.51 -20.92
CA ASP A 163 9.09 -7.12 -22.19
C ASP A 163 9.34 -5.64 -22.46
N ASP A 164 9.67 -5.33 -23.73
CA ASP A 164 9.98 -3.96 -24.17
C ASP A 164 10.95 -3.21 -23.24
N GLN A 165 11.96 -3.92 -22.72
CA GLN A 165 12.95 -3.39 -21.76
C GLN A 165 12.33 -2.79 -20.49
N GLY A 166 11.15 -3.25 -20.08
CA GLY A 166 10.40 -2.77 -18.93
C GLY A 166 9.41 -1.62 -19.25
N PHE A 167 9.23 -1.29 -20.52
CA PHE A 167 8.31 -0.22 -20.96
C PHE A 167 6.96 -0.73 -21.47
N ASN A 168 6.63 -2.00 -21.23
CA ASN A 168 5.28 -2.48 -21.49
C ASN A 168 4.26 -1.63 -20.71
N SER A 169 3.26 -1.09 -21.42
CA SER A 169 2.28 -0.14 -20.84
C SER A 169 1.50 -0.72 -19.67
N ILE A 170 1.16 -2.01 -19.74
CA ILE A 170 0.45 -2.73 -18.67
C ILE A 170 1.36 -2.89 -17.43
N TYR A 171 2.62 -3.24 -17.66
CA TYR A 171 3.60 -3.36 -16.58
C TYR A 171 3.85 -2.02 -15.91
N MET A 172 4.03 -0.94 -16.66
CA MET A 172 4.21 0.39 -16.10
C MET A 172 3.02 0.85 -15.25
N MET A 173 1.79 0.58 -15.68
CA MET A 173 0.58 0.91 -14.89
C MET A 173 0.51 0.11 -13.60
N LEU A 174 0.90 -1.16 -13.63
CA LEU A 174 0.91 -2.03 -12.46
C LEU A 174 2.01 -1.65 -11.48
N ASP A 175 3.25 -1.48 -11.97
CA ASP A 175 4.43 -1.21 -11.14
C ASP A 175 4.34 0.16 -10.46
N SER A 176 3.88 1.17 -11.19
CA SER A 176 3.60 2.50 -10.62
C SER A 176 2.47 2.48 -9.59
N GLY A 177 1.62 1.45 -9.57
CA GLY A 177 0.45 1.36 -8.73
C GLY A 177 -0.67 2.35 -9.10
N ALA A 178 -0.63 2.91 -10.31
CA ALA A 178 -1.65 3.82 -10.81
C ALA A 178 -2.99 3.10 -11.01
N ARG A 179 -2.96 1.95 -11.65
CA ARG A 179 -4.15 1.12 -11.89
C ARG A 179 -3.78 -0.34 -12.09
N GLY A 180 -4.70 -1.23 -11.74
CA GLY A 180 -4.51 -2.66 -11.88
C GLY A 180 -3.90 -3.33 -10.67
N SER A 181 -4.08 -4.64 -10.59
CA SER A 181 -3.48 -5.51 -9.59
C SER A 181 -2.86 -6.72 -10.28
N ARG A 182 -1.90 -7.38 -9.60
CA ARG A 182 -1.31 -8.63 -10.08
C ARG A 182 -2.36 -9.69 -10.39
N GLU A 183 -3.43 -9.71 -9.59
CA GLU A 183 -4.55 -10.62 -9.77
C GLU A 183 -5.31 -10.39 -11.09
N GLN A 184 -5.53 -9.13 -11.47
CA GLN A 184 -6.18 -8.78 -12.72
C GLN A 184 -5.32 -9.18 -13.93
N ILE A 185 -4.00 -8.94 -13.87
CA ILE A 185 -3.08 -9.32 -14.94
C ILE A 185 -2.96 -10.83 -15.06
N ARG A 186 -2.96 -11.55 -13.93
CA ARG A 186 -3.00 -13.02 -13.92
C ARG A 186 -4.22 -13.54 -14.69
N GLN A 187 -5.39 -12.96 -14.48
CA GLN A 187 -6.60 -13.37 -15.18
C GLN A 187 -6.61 -12.98 -16.66
N LEU A 188 -5.86 -11.94 -17.03
CA LEU A 188 -5.75 -11.50 -18.44
C LEU A 188 -4.80 -12.39 -19.24
N GLY A 189 -3.61 -12.70 -18.74
CA GLY A 189 -2.54 -13.39 -19.47
C GLY A 189 -2.13 -14.77 -18.92
N GLY A 190 -2.46 -15.08 -17.67
CA GLY A 190 -2.16 -16.36 -17.02
C GLY A 190 -3.30 -17.36 -17.11
N MET A 191 -3.93 -17.64 -15.98
CA MET A 191 -5.14 -18.46 -15.89
C MET A 191 -6.12 -17.81 -14.91
N ARG A 192 -7.40 -18.05 -15.08
CA ARG A 192 -8.40 -17.53 -14.17
C ARG A 192 -8.38 -18.25 -12.81
N GLY A 193 -8.14 -19.56 -12.80
CA GLY A 193 -7.92 -20.35 -11.60
C GLY A 193 -9.19 -20.94 -10.99
N LEU A 194 -9.12 -21.22 -9.69
CA LEU A 194 -10.17 -21.89 -8.94
C LEU A 194 -11.37 -20.97 -8.72
N MET A 195 -12.58 -21.53 -8.85
CA MET A 195 -13.85 -20.82 -8.67
C MET A 195 -14.64 -21.40 -7.51
N ALA A 196 -15.34 -20.53 -6.77
CA ALA A 196 -16.25 -20.96 -5.72
C ALA A 196 -17.54 -21.55 -6.31
N LYS A 197 -18.06 -22.64 -5.69
CA LYS A 197 -19.38 -23.20 -6.04
C LYS A 197 -20.47 -22.18 -5.70
N PRO A 198 -21.55 -22.12 -6.51
CA PRO A 198 -22.74 -21.35 -6.15
C PRO A 198 -23.34 -21.94 -4.89
N GLN A 199 -23.51 -21.10 -3.84
CA GLN A 199 -24.09 -21.51 -2.57
C GLN A 199 -25.60 -21.33 -2.57
N LYS A 200 -26.30 -22.28 -1.99
CA LYS A 200 -27.70 -22.09 -1.54
C LYS A 200 -27.68 -21.14 -0.33
N SER A 201 -28.67 -20.26 -0.25
CA SER A 201 -28.84 -19.31 0.85
C SER A 201 -28.77 -20.03 2.21
N GLY A 202 -27.85 -19.59 3.08
CA GLY A 202 -27.69 -20.09 4.45
C GLY A 202 -26.52 -21.05 4.71
N ALA A 203 -25.73 -21.45 3.70
CA ALA A 203 -24.55 -22.31 3.92
C ALA A 203 -23.32 -21.48 4.27
N THR A 204 -22.73 -21.72 5.43
CA THR A 204 -21.47 -21.10 5.88
C THR A 204 -20.30 -21.91 5.31
N GLY A 205 -19.47 -21.29 4.47
CA GLY A 205 -18.28 -21.90 3.88
C GLY A 205 -18.46 -22.31 2.42
N GLY A 206 -17.88 -21.53 1.49
CA GLY A 206 -17.92 -21.80 0.05
C GLY A 206 -17.00 -22.93 -0.33
N GLN A 207 -17.53 -24.05 -0.77
CA GLN A 207 -16.73 -25.09 -1.44
C GLN A 207 -16.17 -24.52 -2.75
N ILE A 208 -14.93 -24.86 -3.06
CA ILE A 208 -14.25 -24.52 -4.32
C ILE A 208 -14.55 -25.63 -5.35
N ILE A 209 -14.66 -25.27 -6.60
CA ILE A 209 -14.76 -26.24 -7.70
C ILE A 209 -13.36 -26.81 -7.93
N GLU A 210 -13.23 -28.14 -7.91
CA GLU A 210 -11.95 -28.84 -8.04
C GLU A 210 -11.27 -28.56 -9.38
N ASN A 211 -12.04 -28.44 -10.45
CA ASN A 211 -11.51 -28.12 -11.77
C ASN A 211 -11.35 -26.61 -11.92
N PRO A 212 -10.11 -26.10 -12.05
CA PRO A 212 -9.85 -24.70 -12.28
C PRO A 212 -10.23 -24.27 -13.70
N ILE A 213 -10.42 -22.97 -13.90
CA ILE A 213 -10.48 -22.37 -15.23
C ILE A 213 -9.07 -22.09 -15.70
N LEU A 214 -8.58 -22.85 -16.68
CA LEU A 214 -7.22 -22.75 -17.20
C LEU A 214 -7.08 -21.64 -18.23
N ALA A 215 -8.15 -21.27 -18.90
CA ALA A 215 -8.17 -20.20 -19.87
C ALA A 215 -8.02 -18.83 -19.19
N ASN A 216 -7.45 -17.90 -19.92
CA ASN A 216 -7.38 -16.48 -19.59
C ASN A 216 -8.33 -15.66 -20.47
N PHE A 217 -8.47 -14.37 -20.17
CA PHE A 217 -9.33 -13.51 -20.97
C PHE A 217 -8.78 -13.21 -22.37
N LYS A 218 -7.46 -13.26 -22.58
CA LYS A 218 -6.85 -13.06 -23.90
C LYS A 218 -7.15 -14.23 -24.85
N GLU A 219 -7.07 -15.46 -24.36
CA GLU A 219 -7.39 -16.68 -25.11
C GLU A 219 -8.90 -16.86 -25.31
N GLY A 220 -9.69 -16.28 -24.40
CA GLY A 220 -11.14 -16.47 -24.32
C GLY A 220 -11.53 -17.67 -23.46
N LEU A 221 -12.72 -17.60 -22.88
CA LEU A 221 -13.28 -18.67 -22.05
C LEU A 221 -14.22 -19.54 -22.88
N SER A 222 -14.23 -20.83 -22.60
CA SER A 222 -15.29 -21.73 -23.09
C SER A 222 -16.65 -21.35 -22.49
N VAL A 223 -17.74 -21.81 -23.11
CA VAL A 223 -19.09 -21.51 -22.64
C VAL A 223 -19.31 -21.99 -21.20
N LEU A 224 -18.79 -23.18 -20.86
CA LEU A 224 -18.90 -23.75 -19.53
C LEU A 224 -18.11 -22.93 -18.49
N GLU A 225 -16.86 -22.58 -18.82
CA GLU A 225 -16.00 -21.77 -17.95
C GLU A 225 -16.59 -20.38 -17.73
N TYR A 226 -17.13 -19.77 -18.78
CA TYR A 226 -17.85 -18.51 -18.67
C TYR A 226 -19.05 -18.62 -17.73
N PHE A 227 -19.88 -19.65 -17.90
CA PHE A 227 -21.05 -19.87 -17.05
C PHE A 227 -20.67 -20.03 -15.58
N ILE A 228 -19.68 -20.85 -15.27
CA ILE A 228 -19.14 -21.03 -13.90
C ILE A 228 -18.68 -19.69 -13.33
N SER A 229 -17.98 -18.89 -14.12
CA SER A 229 -17.42 -17.61 -13.68
C SER A 229 -18.48 -16.55 -13.40
N THR A 230 -19.64 -16.60 -14.08
CA THR A 230 -20.71 -15.61 -13.89
C THR A 230 -21.37 -15.65 -12.53
N HIS A 231 -21.39 -16.82 -11.87
CA HIS A 231 -21.93 -16.95 -10.50
C HIS A 231 -21.14 -16.09 -9.51
N GLY A 232 -19.81 -16.19 -9.55
CA GLY A 232 -18.93 -15.38 -8.70
C GLY A 232 -19.03 -13.88 -9.01
N ALA A 233 -19.08 -13.52 -10.28
CA ALA A 233 -19.22 -12.14 -10.71
C ALA A 233 -20.55 -11.51 -10.24
N ARG A 234 -21.66 -12.21 -10.42
CA ARG A 234 -22.98 -11.76 -9.95
C ARG A 234 -23.01 -11.57 -8.44
N LYS A 235 -22.46 -12.54 -7.68
CA LYS A 235 -22.37 -12.44 -6.22
C LYS A 235 -21.52 -11.23 -5.81
N GLY A 236 -20.36 -11.04 -6.43
CA GLY A 236 -19.49 -9.90 -6.14
C GLY A 236 -20.14 -8.55 -6.42
N LEU A 237 -20.88 -8.42 -7.51
CA LEU A 237 -21.63 -7.20 -7.82
C LEU A 237 -22.74 -6.93 -6.80
N ALA A 238 -23.51 -7.96 -6.42
CA ALA A 238 -24.56 -7.83 -5.42
C ALA A 238 -24.00 -7.48 -4.04
N ASP A 239 -22.93 -8.17 -3.62
CA ASP A 239 -22.25 -7.91 -2.34
C ASP A 239 -21.71 -6.48 -2.28
N THR A 240 -21.13 -5.97 -3.36
CA THR A 240 -20.61 -4.60 -3.43
C THR A 240 -21.73 -3.59 -3.26
N ALA A 241 -22.85 -3.78 -3.96
CA ALA A 241 -24.00 -2.88 -3.87
C ALA A 241 -24.61 -2.83 -2.46
N LEU A 242 -24.79 -3.99 -1.83
CA LEU A 242 -25.34 -4.10 -0.48
C LEU A 242 -24.39 -3.51 0.58
N LYS A 243 -23.09 -3.90 0.54
CA LYS A 243 -22.10 -3.41 1.51
C LYS A 243 -21.90 -1.90 1.42
N THR A 244 -22.06 -1.29 0.25
CA THR A 244 -21.96 0.17 0.10
C THR A 244 -23.09 0.86 0.85
N ALA A 245 -24.31 0.36 0.75
CA ALA A 245 -25.46 0.89 1.46
C ALA A 245 -25.31 0.75 2.98
N ASP A 246 -24.91 -0.46 3.45
CA ASP A 246 -24.69 -0.75 4.87
C ASP A 246 -23.59 0.12 5.47
N ALA A 247 -22.47 0.29 4.76
CA ALA A 247 -21.37 1.15 5.19
C ALA A 247 -21.80 2.62 5.30
N GLY A 248 -22.61 3.10 4.34
CA GLY A 248 -23.14 4.46 4.36
C GLY A 248 -24.08 4.70 5.56
N TYR A 249 -24.97 3.75 5.84
CA TYR A 249 -25.88 3.82 6.97
C TYR A 249 -25.13 3.72 8.30
N LEU A 250 -24.16 2.82 8.42
CA LEU A 250 -23.32 2.69 9.62
C LEU A 250 -22.56 4.00 9.88
N THR A 251 -21.91 4.57 8.85
CA THR A 251 -21.19 5.83 8.98
C THR A 251 -22.08 6.95 9.46
N ARG A 252 -23.29 7.07 8.90
CA ARG A 252 -24.27 8.08 9.35
C ARG A 252 -24.61 7.90 10.82
N ARG A 253 -24.92 6.70 11.26
CA ARG A 253 -25.26 6.42 12.67
C ARG A 253 -24.11 6.76 13.62
N LEU A 254 -22.86 6.40 13.22
CA LEU A 254 -21.67 6.73 14.01
C LEU A 254 -21.47 8.26 14.13
N VAL A 255 -21.67 8.99 13.03
CA VAL A 255 -21.59 10.45 13.04
C VAL A 255 -22.69 11.05 13.93
N ASP A 256 -23.93 10.57 13.82
CA ASP A 256 -25.03 11.05 14.63
C ASP A 256 -24.76 10.88 16.15
N VAL A 257 -24.27 9.70 16.56
CA VAL A 257 -23.89 9.43 17.95
C VAL A 257 -22.67 10.29 18.38
N ALA A 258 -21.63 10.35 17.54
CA ALA A 258 -20.44 11.13 17.87
C ALA A 258 -20.71 12.64 17.97
N ASN A 259 -21.70 13.16 17.23
CA ASN A 259 -22.06 14.57 17.25
C ASN A 259 -22.75 15.00 18.58
N ASP A 260 -23.39 14.04 19.25
CA ASP A 260 -24.03 14.28 20.52
C ASP A 260 -23.05 14.28 21.73
N ILE A 261 -21.82 13.81 21.52
CA ILE A 261 -20.77 13.76 22.53
C ILE A 261 -20.18 15.15 22.69
N THR A 262 -20.34 15.75 23.88
CA THR A 262 -19.76 17.03 24.24
C THR A 262 -18.77 16.88 25.39
N ILE A 263 -17.62 17.53 25.28
CA ILE A 263 -16.64 17.59 26.38
C ILE A 263 -17.16 18.59 27.41
N THR A 264 -17.45 18.13 28.62
CA THR A 264 -17.99 18.95 29.73
C THR A 264 -16.92 19.47 30.67
N GLU A 265 -15.78 18.79 30.74
CA GLU A 265 -14.67 19.10 31.63
C GLU A 265 -13.35 19.10 30.87
N GLU A 266 -12.39 19.95 31.22
CA GLU A 266 -11.07 19.99 30.62
C GLU A 266 -10.18 18.83 31.11
N ASP A 267 -10.30 18.49 32.41
CA ASP A 267 -9.57 17.38 33.04
C ASP A 267 -10.49 16.71 34.07
N CYS A 268 -10.87 15.49 33.82
CA CYS A 268 -11.72 14.67 34.70
C CYS A 268 -10.97 14.09 35.91
N GLY A 269 -9.64 14.28 35.99
CA GLY A 269 -8.81 13.82 37.09
C GLY A 269 -8.72 12.30 37.25
N THR A 270 -8.99 11.56 36.18
CA THR A 270 -8.93 10.10 36.22
C THR A 270 -7.51 9.59 36.42
N LEU A 271 -7.37 8.52 37.20
CA LEU A 271 -6.11 7.79 37.40
C LEU A 271 -5.97 6.61 36.42
N ARG A 272 -7.00 6.34 35.64
CA ARG A 272 -6.95 5.30 34.61
C ARG A 272 -6.39 5.88 33.33
N GLY A 273 -5.52 5.11 32.66
CA GLY A 273 -4.93 5.55 31.43
C GLY A 273 -4.48 4.38 30.56
N ILE A 274 -4.11 4.68 29.32
CA ILE A 274 -3.61 3.73 28.35
C ILE A 274 -2.09 3.91 28.23
N THR A 275 -1.35 2.80 28.28
CA THR A 275 0.09 2.81 28.02
C THR A 275 0.34 2.88 26.52
N ILE A 276 1.03 3.93 26.06
CA ILE A 276 1.35 4.16 24.67
C ILE A 276 2.84 3.90 24.42
N SER A 277 3.16 3.14 23.37
CA SER A 277 4.51 2.91 22.90
C SER A 277 4.62 3.24 21.40
N ALA A 278 5.83 3.41 20.88
CA ALA A 278 6.05 3.55 19.45
C ALA A 278 5.53 2.32 18.70
N ILE A 279 4.87 2.52 17.56
CA ILE A 279 4.46 1.41 16.70
C ILE A 279 5.68 1.00 15.87
N LYS A 280 6.12 -0.23 16.11
CA LYS A 280 7.23 -0.86 15.39
C LYS A 280 6.69 -1.98 14.50
N ASN A 281 7.20 -2.04 13.28
CA ASN A 281 7.01 -3.20 12.39
C ASN A 281 8.37 -3.86 12.22
N ASN A 282 8.60 -4.94 12.95
CA ASN A 282 9.91 -5.53 13.21
C ASN A 282 10.83 -4.50 13.90
N GLU A 283 11.91 -4.06 13.26
CA GLU A 283 12.85 -3.07 13.81
C GLU A 283 12.58 -1.63 13.31
N GLU A 284 11.74 -1.47 12.27
CA GLU A 284 11.42 -0.16 11.71
C GLU A 284 10.29 0.52 12.50
N ILE A 285 10.53 1.75 12.95
CA ILE A 285 9.52 2.56 13.65
C ILE A 285 8.55 3.14 12.61
N VAL A 286 7.33 2.61 12.57
CA VAL A 286 6.26 3.08 11.67
C VAL A 286 5.66 4.40 12.15
N SER A 287 5.47 4.53 13.46
CA SER A 287 5.01 5.76 14.10
C SER A 287 5.80 5.99 15.37
N SER A 288 6.42 7.15 15.48
CA SER A 288 7.24 7.50 16.64
C SER A 288 6.35 7.74 17.88
N LEU A 289 6.93 7.53 19.07
CA LEU A 289 6.22 7.79 20.31
C LEU A 289 5.77 9.26 20.39
N SER A 290 6.62 10.20 19.96
CA SER A 290 6.31 11.63 19.95
C SER A 290 5.07 11.99 19.10
N GLU A 291 4.87 11.30 17.96
CA GLU A 291 3.68 11.50 17.13
C GLU A 291 2.41 10.96 17.79
N ARG A 292 2.54 9.87 18.54
CA ARG A 292 1.40 9.22 19.19
C ARG A 292 0.93 9.91 20.47
N ILE A 293 1.85 10.54 21.19
CA ILE A 293 1.52 11.28 22.42
C ILE A 293 1.12 12.74 22.16
N LEU A 294 1.26 13.20 20.93
CA LEU A 294 0.90 14.57 20.57
C LEU A 294 -0.60 14.81 20.80
N GLY A 295 -0.94 15.82 21.62
CA GLY A 295 -2.32 16.13 21.97
C GLY A 295 -2.90 15.32 23.14
N ARG A 296 -2.11 14.42 23.74
CA ARG A 296 -2.54 13.62 24.90
C ARG A 296 -1.97 14.15 26.20
N VAL A 297 -2.66 13.94 27.30
CA VAL A 297 -2.25 14.37 28.63
C VAL A 297 -1.67 13.19 29.40
N SER A 298 -0.55 13.39 30.08
CA SER A 298 0.05 12.35 30.93
C SER A 298 -0.74 12.19 32.23
N VAL A 299 -1.01 10.93 32.63
CA VAL A 299 -1.67 10.63 33.91
C VAL A 299 -0.78 10.98 35.09
N HIS A 300 0.52 10.70 34.96
CA HIS A 300 1.50 11.00 36.02
C HIS A 300 2.36 12.19 35.63
N ASP A 301 2.87 12.88 36.70
CA ASP A 301 3.83 13.95 36.48
C ASP A 301 5.13 13.41 35.90
N ILE A 302 5.59 14.03 34.81
CA ILE A 302 6.84 13.68 34.14
C ILE A 302 7.88 14.74 34.48
N TYR A 303 9.00 14.33 35.06
CA TYR A 303 10.09 15.21 35.43
C TYR A 303 11.24 15.08 34.45
N HIS A 304 11.71 16.22 33.94
CA HIS A 304 12.92 16.22 33.13
C HIS A 304 14.14 16.04 34.06
N PRO A 305 15.06 15.08 33.76
CA PRO A 305 16.18 14.76 34.65
C PRO A 305 17.13 15.94 34.91
N GLU A 306 17.30 16.84 33.94
CA GLU A 306 18.20 17.98 34.05
C GLU A 306 17.52 19.26 34.58
N VAL A 307 16.23 19.44 34.40
CA VAL A 307 15.52 20.72 34.59
C VAL A 307 14.58 20.70 35.81
N ARG A 308 14.50 19.72 36.62
CA ARG A 308 13.65 19.59 37.82
C ARG A 308 12.28 20.32 37.75
N HIS A 309 11.72 20.52 36.55
CA HIS A 309 10.42 21.18 36.36
C HIS A 309 9.40 20.13 35.91
N ASN A 310 8.20 20.23 36.45
CA ASN A 310 7.08 19.39 36.08
C ASN A 310 6.69 19.67 34.60
N LEU A 311 6.73 18.65 33.74
CA LEU A 311 6.45 18.75 32.31
C LEU A 311 4.94 18.69 32.00
N ARG A 312 4.07 18.33 32.99
CA ARG A 312 2.63 18.22 32.76
C ARG A 312 2.03 19.53 32.23
N GLU A 313 2.30 20.64 32.87
CA GLU A 313 1.84 21.97 32.41
C GLU A 313 2.52 22.43 31.11
N LYS A 314 3.75 22.01 30.86
CA LYS A 314 4.47 22.37 29.64
C LYS A 314 4.06 21.54 28.43
N LEU A 315 3.67 20.28 28.59
CA LEU A 315 3.13 19.46 27.49
C LEU A 315 1.82 20.04 26.95
N PHE A 316 0.97 20.55 27.81
CA PHE A 316 -0.25 21.23 27.40
C PHE A 316 0.03 22.57 26.68
N ARG A 317 1.03 23.34 27.11
CA ARG A 317 1.48 24.57 26.41
C ARG A 317 2.29 24.32 25.14
N VAL A 318 2.98 23.23 25.08
CA VAL A 318 3.79 22.81 23.91
C VAL A 318 2.90 22.44 22.73
N HIS A 319 1.69 21.97 22.93
CA HIS A 319 0.75 21.75 21.83
C HIS A 319 0.45 23.02 21.01
N LEU A 320 0.47 24.17 21.63
CA LEU A 320 0.32 25.49 20.98
C LEU A 320 1.66 26.07 20.46
N GLY A 321 2.80 25.60 20.99
CA GLY A 321 4.14 26.14 20.71
C GLY A 321 5.02 25.32 19.76
N ILE A 322 4.77 24.03 19.58
CA ILE A 322 5.59 23.11 18.73
C ILE A 322 5.55 23.50 17.24
N ARG A 323 4.60 24.28 16.80
CA ARG A 323 4.64 24.82 15.43
C ARG A 323 5.79 25.80 15.15
N ARG A 324 6.62 26.15 16.14
CA ARG A 324 7.62 27.22 16.00
C ARG A 324 9.05 26.91 16.45
N SER A 325 9.40 25.76 16.99
CA SER A 325 10.80 25.49 17.37
C SER A 325 11.27 24.10 16.97
N SER A 326 12.22 24.15 16.10
CA SER A 326 13.22 23.12 15.70
C SER A 326 13.52 21.99 16.70
N GLY A 327 13.45 20.78 16.21
CA GLY A 327 14.28 19.58 16.41
C GLY A 327 14.68 19.12 17.83
N ARG A 328 14.91 20.01 18.76
CA ARG A 328 15.48 19.64 20.06
C ARG A 328 14.46 19.10 21.07
N TRP A 329 13.21 19.52 20.98
CA TRP A 329 12.13 19.10 21.88
C TRP A 329 11.55 17.72 21.59
N SER A 330 11.67 17.21 20.37
CA SER A 330 11.20 15.87 20.03
C SER A 330 12.08 14.78 20.65
N SER A 331 13.40 15.03 20.76
CA SER A 331 14.34 14.11 21.40
C SER A 331 14.16 14.08 22.93
N ASP A 332 13.91 15.23 23.54
CA ASP A 332 13.73 15.33 24.99
C ASP A 332 12.41 14.73 25.46
N ALA A 333 11.33 14.91 24.68
CA ALA A 333 10.05 14.26 24.93
C ALA A 333 10.11 12.74 24.69
N GLN A 334 10.86 12.29 23.71
CA GLN A 334 11.12 10.86 23.49
C GLN A 334 11.92 10.26 24.67
N HIS A 335 12.94 10.94 25.13
CA HIS A 335 13.77 10.47 26.24
C HIS A 335 12.98 10.44 27.56
N ALA A 336 12.17 11.46 27.83
CA ALA A 336 11.29 11.49 29.00
C ALA A 336 10.19 10.42 28.95
N ALA A 337 9.69 10.10 27.74
CA ALA A 337 8.67 9.06 27.55
C ALA A 337 9.25 7.63 27.56
N GLU A 338 10.54 7.44 27.25
CA GLU A 338 11.25 6.18 27.41
C GLU A 338 11.49 5.85 28.90
N VAL A 339 11.60 6.88 29.73
CA VAL A 339 11.83 6.74 31.19
C VAL A 339 10.53 6.58 32.00
N SER A 340 9.39 7.08 31.45
CA SER A 340 8.10 6.99 32.12
C SER A 340 6.99 6.70 31.11
N PRO A 341 6.14 5.68 31.34
CA PRO A 341 5.04 5.37 30.42
C PRO A 341 4.06 6.54 30.38
N VAL A 342 3.80 7.05 29.19
CA VAL A 342 2.71 7.98 28.93
C VAL A 342 1.41 7.19 28.89
N GLN A 343 0.45 7.58 29.68
CA GLN A 343 -0.86 6.93 29.76
C GLN A 343 -1.94 7.93 29.31
N ASP A 344 -2.86 7.44 28.52
CA ASP A 344 -4.07 8.18 28.14
C ASP A 344 -5.20 7.86 29.13
N SER A 345 -6.04 8.82 29.42
CA SER A 345 -7.28 8.55 30.14
C SER A 345 -8.31 7.91 29.19
N GLU A 346 -8.74 6.69 29.51
CA GLU A 346 -9.71 5.93 28.70
C GLU A 346 -11.17 6.43 28.81
N GLU A 347 -11.48 7.39 29.67
CA GLU A 347 -12.86 7.69 29.98
C GLU A 347 -13.70 8.31 28.85
N ASN A 348 -13.09 8.65 27.71
CA ASN A 348 -13.89 9.01 26.52
C ASN A 348 -14.34 7.81 25.68
N SER A 349 -13.93 6.58 26.01
CA SER A 349 -14.33 5.38 25.27
C SER A 349 -15.33 4.48 26.00
N SER A 350 -15.61 4.73 27.28
CA SER A 350 -16.53 3.90 28.07
C SER A 350 -18.02 4.25 27.90
N LEU A 351 -18.37 5.14 26.99
CA LEU A 351 -19.77 5.39 26.58
C LEU A 351 -20.25 4.45 25.44
N GLU A 352 -19.47 3.44 25.07
CA GLU A 352 -19.88 2.49 24.03
C GLU A 352 -20.55 1.21 24.54
N THR A 353 -20.83 1.07 25.83
CA THR A 353 -21.60 -0.09 26.34
C THR A 353 -22.55 0.30 27.47
N GLU A 354 -23.69 0.87 27.09
CA GLU A 354 -25.01 0.66 27.67
C GLU A 354 -26.09 1.03 26.66
#